data_dc1796275f38c87ceb8f24035407aac3
#
_entry.id   dc1796275f38c87ceb8f24035407aac3
#
_cell.length_a   1.000
_cell.length_b   1.000
_cell.length_c   1.000
_cell.angle_alpha   90.00
_cell.angle_beta   90.00
_cell.angle_gamma   90.00
#
_symmetry.space_group_name_H-M   'P 1'
#
loop_
_entity.id
_entity.type
_entity.pdbx_description
1 polymer ?
#
loop_
_entity_poly.entity_id
_entity_poly.type
_entity_poly.pdbx_seq_one_letter_code
_entity_poly.pdbx_strand_id
1 'polypeptide(L)'
;MRILVLSDAHGNINYIKKAIECETTAKKVFYLGDGASDILRLKENYPDKEFVILKGNNDVGAFLEIYSGFLNGLKTIALHGHKQYVKYNLDRLYFLALENEAKIVLYGHTHNPDITFNNGIYFLNPGALFGIKPTYMVIDFEKSGIMPIIKALKL
;
A
#
# COMPACT_ATOMS: atom_id res chain seq x y z
N MET A 1 -3.28 -15.00 -6.93
CA MET A 1 -2.11 -14.21 -6.48
C MET A 1 -2.54 -13.35 -5.31
N ARG A 2 -1.73 -13.30 -4.24
CA ARG A 2 -1.98 -12.45 -3.06
C ARG A 2 -0.87 -11.42 -2.91
N ILE A 3 -1.22 -10.17 -2.66
CA ILE A 3 -0.28 -9.11 -2.28
C ILE A 3 -0.63 -8.53 -0.92
N LEU A 4 0.38 -8.00 -0.22
CA LEU A 4 0.25 -7.31 1.05
C LEU A 4 0.50 -5.82 0.83
N VAL A 5 -0.35 -4.97 1.39
CA VAL A 5 -0.23 -3.50 1.30
C VAL A 5 -0.17 -2.92 2.71
N LEU A 6 0.90 -2.20 2.99
CA LEU A 6 1.24 -1.60 4.28
C LEU A 6 1.51 -0.11 4.10
N SER A 7 1.27 0.68 5.13
CA SER A 7 1.57 2.12 5.14
C SER A 7 1.69 2.69 6.54
N ASP A 8 2.36 3.82 6.67
CA ASP A 8 2.26 4.72 7.82
C ASP A 8 2.56 4.05 9.17
N ALA A 9 3.69 3.34 9.26
CA ALA A 9 4.12 2.70 10.51
C ALA A 9 4.76 3.67 11.50
N HIS A 10 5.30 4.81 11.02
CA HIS A 10 5.88 5.86 11.86
C HIS A 10 6.86 5.33 12.91
N GLY A 11 7.81 4.47 12.49
CA GLY A 11 8.82 3.89 13.36
C GLY A 11 8.40 2.61 14.09
N ASN A 12 7.16 2.13 13.90
CA ASN A 12 6.71 0.89 14.53
C ASN A 12 7.11 -0.35 13.72
N ILE A 13 8.39 -0.66 13.73
CA ILE A 13 8.99 -1.78 12.99
C ILE A 13 8.37 -3.13 13.38
N ASN A 14 7.95 -3.28 14.64
CA ASN A 14 7.32 -4.53 15.13
C ASN A 14 5.97 -4.78 14.46
N TYR A 15 5.20 -3.73 14.18
CA TYR A 15 3.92 -3.87 13.48
C TYR A 15 4.14 -4.26 12.02
N ILE A 16 5.15 -3.68 11.36
CA ILE A 16 5.52 -4.08 9.98
C ILE A 16 5.88 -5.57 9.95
N LYS A 17 6.79 -5.99 10.83
CA LYS A 17 7.22 -7.39 10.94
C LYS A 17 6.04 -8.33 11.15
N LYS A 18 5.18 -8.02 12.12
CA LYS A 18 4.01 -8.83 12.45
C LYS A 18 3.02 -8.95 11.28
N ALA A 19 2.76 -7.85 10.55
CA ALA A 19 1.90 -7.88 9.38
C ALA A 19 2.45 -8.79 8.27
N ILE A 20 3.76 -8.74 8.01
CA ILE A 20 4.43 -9.62 7.03
C ILE A 20 4.33 -11.09 7.46
N GLU A 21 4.53 -11.37 8.74
CA GLU A 21 4.47 -12.73 9.31
C GLU A 21 3.06 -13.31 9.33
N CYS A 22 2.03 -12.47 9.45
CA CYS A 22 0.63 -12.90 9.32
C CYS A 22 0.25 -13.31 7.89
N GLU A 23 0.96 -12.79 6.87
CA GLU A 23 0.60 -12.96 5.46
C GLU A 23 1.71 -13.70 4.69
N THR A 24 2.00 -14.92 5.12
CA THR A 24 3.08 -15.74 4.56
C THR A 24 2.93 -16.05 3.07
N THR A 25 1.70 -16.16 2.60
CA THR A 25 1.38 -16.45 1.18
C THR A 25 1.52 -15.25 0.25
N ALA A 26 1.59 -14.02 0.79
CA ALA A 26 1.82 -12.82 -0.01
C ALA A 26 3.29 -12.76 -0.45
N LYS A 27 3.53 -12.89 -1.76
CA LYS A 27 4.89 -12.85 -2.33
C LYS A 27 5.34 -11.44 -2.68
N LYS A 28 4.41 -10.50 -2.83
CA LYS A 28 4.69 -9.10 -3.12
C LYS A 28 4.12 -8.21 -2.03
N VAL A 29 4.94 -7.28 -1.56
CA VAL A 29 4.63 -6.33 -0.48
C VAL A 29 4.78 -4.91 -1.00
N PHE A 30 3.71 -4.13 -0.93
CA PHE A 30 3.76 -2.68 -1.13
C PHE A 30 3.83 -1.99 0.22
N TYR A 31 4.78 -1.09 0.37
CA TYR A 31 4.87 -0.19 1.50
C TYR A 31 4.72 1.25 1.01
N LEU A 32 3.65 1.91 1.39
CA LEU A 32 3.20 3.16 0.78
C LEU A 32 3.78 4.44 1.43
N GLY A 33 4.82 4.30 2.25
CA GLY A 33 5.54 5.43 2.84
C GLY A 33 5.32 5.64 4.34
N ASP A 34 6.06 6.61 4.89
CA ASP A 34 6.15 6.94 6.31
C ASP A 34 6.61 5.75 7.18
N GLY A 35 7.85 5.35 6.94
CA GLY A 35 8.56 4.21 7.52
C GLY A 35 9.40 3.44 6.48
N ALA A 36 9.74 4.07 5.35
CA ALA A 36 10.47 3.45 4.25
C ALA A 36 11.82 2.87 4.68
N SER A 37 12.56 3.54 5.57
CA SER A 37 13.83 3.05 6.09
C SER A 37 13.69 1.79 6.95
N ASP A 38 12.59 1.65 7.68
CA ASP A 38 12.35 0.49 8.54
C ASP A 38 12.05 -0.75 7.71
N ILE A 39 11.17 -0.64 6.73
CA ILE A 39 10.88 -1.76 5.83
C ILE A 39 12.09 -2.12 4.96
N LEU A 40 12.92 -1.14 4.57
CA LEU A 40 14.14 -1.40 3.81
C LEU A 40 15.12 -2.29 4.60
N ARG A 41 15.21 -2.11 5.93
CA ARG A 41 16.01 -2.98 6.80
C ARG A 41 15.40 -4.36 6.98
N LEU A 42 14.06 -4.41 7.12
CA LEU A 42 13.35 -5.67 7.35
C LEU A 42 13.35 -6.59 6.13
N LYS A 43 13.32 -6.05 4.91
CA LYS A 43 13.20 -6.87 3.69
C LYS A 43 14.27 -7.95 3.55
N GLU A 44 15.47 -7.71 4.10
CA GLU A 44 16.57 -8.68 4.08
C GLU A 44 16.24 -9.99 4.80
N ASN A 45 15.29 -9.95 5.75
CA ASN A 45 14.83 -11.13 6.48
C ASN A 45 13.78 -11.94 5.70
N TYR A 46 13.33 -11.45 4.53
CA TYR A 46 12.26 -12.08 3.73
C TYR A 46 12.68 -12.20 2.25
N PRO A 47 13.73 -13.00 1.95
CA PRO A 47 14.31 -13.10 0.61
C PRO A 47 13.36 -13.70 -0.44
N ASP A 48 12.29 -14.36 0.00
CA ASP A 48 11.26 -14.96 -0.84
C ASP A 48 10.13 -13.96 -1.23
N LYS A 49 10.21 -12.71 -0.75
CA LYS A 49 9.22 -11.65 -1.03
C LYS A 49 9.81 -10.51 -1.86
N GLU A 50 9.01 -10.02 -2.78
CA GLU A 50 9.31 -8.81 -3.55
C GLU A 50 8.75 -7.59 -2.82
N PHE A 51 9.57 -6.55 -2.64
CA PHE A 51 9.17 -5.31 -1.98
C PHE A 51 9.15 -4.14 -2.93
N VAL A 52 8.05 -3.38 -2.93
CA VAL A 52 7.93 -2.04 -3.53
C VAL A 52 7.81 -1.05 -2.39
N ILE A 53 8.85 -0.24 -2.18
CA ILE A 53 8.93 0.71 -1.07
C ILE A 53 8.82 2.13 -1.59
N LEU A 54 7.80 2.84 -1.16
CA LEU A 54 7.49 4.19 -1.60
C LEU A 54 7.82 5.22 -0.53
N LYS A 55 8.08 6.45 -0.97
CA LYS A 55 8.43 7.57 -0.11
C LYS A 55 7.18 8.26 0.43
N GLY A 56 7.07 8.35 1.76
CA GLY A 56 6.12 9.23 2.43
C GLY A 56 6.68 10.63 2.68
N ASN A 57 5.85 11.53 3.20
CA ASN A 57 6.27 12.90 3.51
C ASN A 57 7.24 12.99 4.71
N ASN A 58 7.27 11.98 5.58
CA ASN A 58 8.21 11.91 6.72
C ASN A 58 9.48 11.08 6.41
N ASP A 59 9.58 10.48 5.22
CA ASP A 59 10.75 9.68 4.87
C ASP A 59 11.88 10.55 4.31
N VAL A 60 13.11 10.28 4.77
CA VAL A 60 14.32 10.90 4.27
C VAL A 60 15.09 9.90 3.41
N GLY A 61 15.63 10.37 2.28
CA GLY A 61 16.42 9.55 1.38
C GLY A 61 15.79 9.36 0.00
N ALA A 62 16.47 8.58 -0.84
CA ALA A 62 16.09 8.34 -2.22
C ALA A 62 15.21 7.10 -2.33
N PHE A 63 13.92 7.25 -2.03
CA PHE A 63 12.91 6.23 -2.26
C PHE A 63 12.05 6.56 -3.46
N LEU A 64 11.42 5.54 -4.05
CA LEU A 64 10.48 5.69 -5.16
C LEU A 64 9.26 6.51 -4.72
N GLU A 65 8.90 7.53 -5.48
CA GLU A 65 7.72 8.35 -5.16
C GLU A 65 6.42 7.78 -5.74
N ILE A 66 6.48 7.23 -6.95
CA ILE A 66 5.34 6.61 -7.62
C ILE A 66 5.80 5.31 -8.26
N TYR A 67 5.09 4.24 -7.99
CA TYR A 67 5.18 2.98 -8.71
C TYR A 67 4.16 2.97 -9.85
N SER A 68 4.56 2.47 -11.01
CA SER A 68 3.68 2.21 -12.14
C SER A 68 4.02 0.86 -12.75
N GLY A 69 3.06 -0.04 -12.78
CA GLY A 69 3.27 -1.40 -13.26
C GLY A 69 1.96 -2.16 -13.43
N PHE A 70 2.04 -3.49 -13.42
CA PHE A 70 0.89 -4.35 -13.57
C PHE A 70 0.79 -5.36 -12.42
N LEU A 71 -0.38 -5.56 -11.89
CA LEU A 71 -0.73 -6.62 -10.95
C LEU A 71 -1.80 -7.51 -11.61
N ASN A 72 -1.45 -8.75 -11.85
CA ASN A 72 -2.33 -9.71 -12.53
C ASN A 72 -2.97 -9.16 -13.81
N GLY A 73 -2.19 -8.44 -14.63
CA GLY A 73 -2.64 -7.83 -15.88
C GLY A 73 -3.39 -6.50 -15.73
N LEU A 74 -3.65 -6.03 -14.51
CA LEU A 74 -4.30 -4.75 -14.25
C LEU A 74 -3.25 -3.65 -14.02
N LYS A 75 -3.34 -2.58 -14.81
CA LYS A 75 -2.47 -1.41 -14.65
C LYS A 75 -2.65 -0.82 -13.27
N THR A 76 -1.56 -0.70 -12.54
CA THR A 76 -1.54 -0.29 -11.14
C THR A 76 -0.57 0.85 -10.93
N ILE A 77 -1.00 1.88 -10.21
CA ILE A 77 -0.12 2.90 -9.63
C ILE A 77 -0.18 2.82 -8.11
N ALA A 78 0.94 3.12 -7.47
CA ALA A 78 1.02 3.20 -6.02
C ALA A 78 1.88 4.40 -5.61
N LEU A 79 1.46 5.09 -4.56
CA LEU A 79 2.11 6.29 -4.04
C LEU A 79 1.69 6.54 -2.59
N HIS A 80 2.37 7.45 -1.90
CA HIS A 80 1.95 7.81 -0.54
C HIS A 80 0.67 8.65 -0.53
N GLY A 81 0.57 9.67 -1.40
CA GLY A 81 -0.64 10.47 -1.57
C GLY A 81 -0.58 11.89 -1.01
N HIS A 82 0.45 12.26 -0.25
CA HIS A 82 0.56 13.62 0.32
C HIS A 82 0.62 14.72 -0.74
N LYS A 83 1.30 14.48 -1.86
CA LYS A 83 1.38 15.42 -2.99
C LYS A 83 0.07 15.54 -3.78
N GLN A 84 -0.80 14.54 -3.67
CA GLN A 84 -2.12 14.49 -4.30
C GLN A 84 -3.23 14.98 -3.38
N TYR A 85 -2.88 15.48 -2.18
CA TYR A 85 -3.82 16.04 -1.21
C TYR A 85 -4.97 15.11 -0.83
N VAL A 86 -4.68 13.82 -0.69
CA VAL A 86 -5.69 12.77 -0.43
C VAL A 86 -6.46 12.92 0.88
N LYS A 87 -5.97 13.74 1.81
CA LYS A 87 -6.71 14.07 3.04
C LYS A 87 -7.95 14.95 2.79
N TYR A 88 -8.01 15.62 1.64
CA TYR A 88 -9.15 16.47 1.27
C TYR A 88 -10.15 15.71 0.39
N ASN A 89 -9.67 15.10 -0.70
CA ASN A 89 -10.47 14.27 -1.61
C ASN A 89 -9.56 13.41 -2.50
N LEU A 90 -10.16 12.56 -3.35
CA LEU A 90 -9.44 11.68 -4.26
C LEU A 90 -9.36 12.20 -5.70
N ASP A 91 -9.76 13.44 -5.98
CA ASP A 91 -9.86 13.96 -7.35
C ASP A 91 -8.53 13.90 -8.10
N ARG A 92 -7.42 14.28 -7.45
CA ARG A 92 -6.09 14.24 -8.07
C ARG A 92 -5.62 12.81 -8.33
N LEU A 93 -5.96 11.85 -7.46
CA LEU A 93 -5.69 10.44 -7.71
C LEU A 93 -6.52 9.91 -8.88
N TYR A 94 -7.77 10.34 -8.99
CA TYR A 94 -8.65 9.96 -10.09
C TYR A 94 -8.09 10.42 -11.44
N PHE A 95 -7.69 11.69 -11.54
CA PHE A 95 -7.06 12.21 -12.76
C PHE A 95 -5.74 11.51 -13.08
N LEU A 96 -4.90 11.27 -12.07
CA LEU A 96 -3.66 10.52 -12.24
C LEU A 96 -3.92 9.10 -12.75
N ALA A 97 -4.96 8.45 -12.25
CA ALA A 97 -5.36 7.11 -12.69
C ALA A 97 -5.82 7.12 -14.16
N LEU A 98 -6.61 8.12 -14.55
CA LEU A 98 -7.06 8.27 -15.96
C LEU A 98 -5.88 8.49 -16.91
N GLU A 99 -4.97 9.41 -16.57
CA GLU A 99 -3.78 9.70 -17.37
C GLU A 99 -2.87 8.47 -17.57
N ASN A 100 -2.84 7.58 -16.60
CA ASN A 100 -2.02 6.37 -16.63
C ASN A 100 -2.82 5.11 -17.04
N GLU A 101 -4.09 5.23 -17.38
CA GLU A 101 -5.00 4.11 -17.68
C GLU A 101 -5.02 3.07 -16.54
N ALA A 102 -4.81 3.52 -15.30
CA ALA A 102 -4.75 2.63 -14.15
C ALA A 102 -6.12 2.09 -13.77
N LYS A 103 -6.14 0.84 -13.31
CA LYS A 103 -7.32 0.17 -12.77
C LYS A 103 -7.25 0.00 -11.26
N ILE A 104 -6.04 0.12 -10.71
CA ILE A 104 -5.77 0.04 -9.26
C ILE A 104 -4.88 1.22 -8.87
N VAL A 105 -5.28 1.93 -7.83
CA VAL A 105 -4.50 2.98 -7.18
C VAL A 105 -4.34 2.61 -5.71
N LEU A 106 -3.09 2.38 -5.29
CA LEU A 106 -2.74 2.15 -3.88
C LEU A 106 -2.23 3.45 -3.29
N TYR A 107 -2.79 3.89 -2.17
CA TYR A 107 -2.38 5.12 -1.49
C TYR A 107 -2.47 5.00 0.03
N GLY A 108 -1.72 5.83 0.74
CA GLY A 108 -1.67 5.89 2.21
C GLY A 108 -2.01 7.29 2.74
N HIS A 109 -1.22 7.78 3.67
CA HIS A 109 -1.21 9.15 4.22
C HIS A 109 -2.42 9.56 5.06
N THR A 110 -3.62 9.09 4.76
CA THR A 110 -4.83 9.47 5.52
C THR A 110 -4.92 8.76 6.88
N HIS A 111 -4.18 7.68 7.07
CA HIS A 111 -4.26 6.73 8.19
C HIS A 111 -5.63 6.02 8.31
N ASN A 112 -6.56 6.29 7.41
CA ASN A 112 -7.89 5.69 7.39
C ASN A 112 -7.96 4.63 6.30
N PRO A 113 -8.27 3.36 6.65
CA PRO A 113 -8.43 2.33 5.64
C PRO A 113 -9.64 2.64 4.74
N ASP A 114 -9.47 2.44 3.44
CA ASP A 114 -10.52 2.72 2.45
C ASP A 114 -10.48 1.74 1.28
N ILE A 115 -11.66 1.36 0.81
CA ILE A 115 -11.89 0.63 -0.43
C ILE A 115 -12.96 1.39 -1.20
N THR A 116 -12.53 2.14 -2.21
CA THR A 116 -13.42 2.88 -3.09
C THR A 116 -13.30 2.33 -4.51
N PHE A 117 -14.44 2.02 -5.15
CA PHE A 117 -14.51 1.66 -6.55
C PHE A 117 -15.32 2.71 -7.30
N ASN A 118 -14.71 3.36 -8.26
CA ASN A 118 -15.32 4.43 -9.03
C ASN A 118 -14.91 4.35 -10.50
N ASN A 119 -15.90 4.32 -11.40
CA ASN A 119 -15.69 4.29 -12.86
C ASN A 119 -14.66 3.24 -13.32
N GLY A 120 -14.72 2.03 -12.76
CA GLY A 120 -13.82 0.93 -13.12
C GLY A 120 -12.42 1.01 -12.54
N ILE A 121 -12.19 1.91 -11.57
CA ILE A 121 -10.91 2.11 -10.90
C ILE A 121 -11.07 1.83 -9.39
N TYR A 122 -10.19 1.00 -8.84
CA TYR A 122 -10.08 0.78 -7.40
C TYR A 122 -9.10 1.78 -6.78
N PHE A 123 -9.56 2.50 -5.75
CA PHE A 123 -8.73 3.34 -4.87
C PHE A 123 -8.66 2.65 -3.52
N LEU A 124 -7.46 2.22 -3.12
CA LEU A 124 -7.26 1.31 -2.01
C LEU A 124 -6.26 1.88 -1.02
N ASN A 125 -6.68 2.02 0.24
CA ASN A 125 -5.84 2.50 1.33
C ASN A 125 -5.81 1.44 2.44
N PRO A 126 -4.62 0.97 2.87
CA PRO A 126 -4.52 -0.05 3.92
C PRO A 126 -4.80 0.50 5.33
N GLY A 127 -4.93 1.83 5.49
CA GLY A 127 -4.85 2.49 6.79
C GLY A 127 -3.41 2.65 7.25
N ALA A 128 -3.18 2.66 8.55
CA ALA A 128 -1.87 2.87 9.15
C ALA A 128 -1.45 1.70 10.05
N LEU A 129 -0.18 1.33 9.99
CA LEU A 129 0.46 0.44 10.98
C LEU A 129 0.92 1.22 12.22
N PHE A 130 0.03 2.07 12.71
CA PHE A 130 0.29 2.98 13.82
C PHE A 130 -0.94 3.10 14.73
N GLY A 131 -0.70 3.46 16.00
CA GLY A 131 -1.77 3.71 16.96
C GLY A 131 -2.34 2.44 17.60
N ILE A 132 -3.54 2.57 18.18
CA ILE A 132 -4.19 1.53 18.99
C ILE A 132 -4.88 0.45 18.13
N LYS A 133 -5.31 0.84 16.93
CA LYS A 133 -6.02 -0.05 16.00
C LYS A 133 -5.32 -0.05 14.64
N PRO A 134 -4.09 -0.57 14.56
CA PRO A 134 -3.37 -0.61 13.30
C PRO A 134 -4.05 -1.54 12.30
N THR A 135 -4.05 -1.13 11.03
CA THR A 135 -4.63 -1.88 9.93
C THR A 135 -3.65 -2.05 8.79
N TYR A 136 -3.89 -3.05 7.98
CA TYR A 136 -3.21 -3.31 6.72
C TYR A 136 -4.19 -3.90 5.70
N MET A 137 -3.79 -4.06 4.47
CA MET A 137 -4.64 -4.62 3.43
C MET A 137 -3.98 -5.82 2.77
N VAL A 138 -4.80 -6.79 2.43
CA VAL A 138 -4.45 -7.89 1.52
C VAL A 138 -5.30 -7.74 0.27
N ILE A 139 -4.72 -7.98 -0.89
CA ILE A 139 -5.47 -8.03 -2.14
C ILE A 139 -5.29 -9.41 -2.77
N ASP A 140 -6.39 -10.14 -2.91
CA ASP A 140 -6.44 -11.40 -3.61
C ASP A 140 -6.89 -11.17 -5.07
N PHE A 141 -6.11 -11.75 -6.00
CA PHE A 141 -6.44 -11.75 -7.42
C PHE A 141 -6.95 -13.13 -7.81
N GLU A 142 -8.20 -13.18 -8.21
CA GLU A 142 -8.90 -14.39 -8.65
C GLU A 142 -9.33 -14.26 -10.12
N LYS A 143 -9.83 -15.35 -10.70
CA LYS A 143 -10.38 -15.32 -12.07
C LYS A 143 -11.60 -14.39 -12.20
N SER A 144 -12.35 -14.21 -11.12
CA SER A 144 -13.55 -13.35 -11.04
C SER A 144 -13.23 -11.87 -10.83
N GLY A 145 -11.97 -11.50 -10.52
CA GLY A 145 -11.57 -10.11 -10.25
C GLY A 145 -10.62 -9.96 -9.08
N ILE A 146 -10.62 -8.78 -8.47
CA ILE A 146 -9.81 -8.46 -7.29
C ILE A 146 -10.67 -8.44 -6.04
N MET A 147 -10.10 -8.88 -4.92
CA MET A 147 -10.73 -8.84 -3.61
C MET A 147 -9.80 -8.13 -2.62
N PRO A 148 -9.95 -6.82 -2.44
CA PRO A 148 -9.23 -6.09 -1.38
C PRO A 148 -9.88 -6.36 -0.02
N ILE A 149 -9.05 -6.64 0.99
CA ILE A 149 -9.49 -6.99 2.35
C ILE A 149 -8.69 -6.17 3.35
N ILE A 150 -9.37 -5.32 4.10
CA ILE A 150 -8.78 -4.59 5.23
C ILE A 150 -8.73 -5.52 6.44
N LYS A 151 -7.56 -5.63 7.06
CA LYS A 151 -7.33 -6.44 8.25
C LYS A 151 -6.84 -5.59 9.42
N ALA A 152 -7.39 -5.83 10.60
CA ALA A 152 -6.84 -5.29 11.84
C ALA A 152 -5.62 -6.13 12.25
N LEU A 153 -4.52 -5.45 12.58
CA LEU A 153 -3.36 -6.12 13.16
C LEU A 153 -3.66 -6.45 14.61
N LYS A 154 -3.67 -7.73 14.95
CA LYS A 154 -3.80 -8.18 16.34
C LYS A 154 -2.49 -7.93 17.07
N LEU A 155 -2.53 -7.16 18.13
CA LEU A 155 -1.39 -6.83 18.99
C LEU A 155 -1.08 -7.94 19.99
#